data_ddd4dc31efa9e22dfc091c8262f1ed35
#
_entry.id   ddd4dc31efa9e22dfc091c8262f1ed35
#
_cell.length_a   1.000
_cell.length_b   1.000
_cell.length_c   1.000
_cell.angle_alpha   90.00
_cell.angle_beta   90.00
_cell.angle_gamma   90.00
#
_symmetry.space_group_name_H-M   'P 1'
#
loop_
_entity.id
_entity.type
_entity.pdbx_description
1 polymer ?
#
loop_
_entity_poly.entity_id
_entity_poly.type
_entity_poly.pdbx_seq_one_letter_code
_entity_poly.pdbx_strand_id
1 'polypeptide(L)'
;MRILVTNDDGITSVGIKALADAAIRRGHEVLISAPSDQCSANSQHITLTTPLIVHEKPWEGARAFSVKGTPADCVRLGPFLTDERKFDFCLSGINNSENAGPAVYYSGTASAAREAAMAYIPAMAVSIMKGAGERALETLAGMAVRLAERFSGETLPRCTFINLNAPNTDPEAWKGFKVCPLSGAYFKDNYVRRKNPYGTTYYWLDGEEGSAIAMEEPEPGSDYDLLNRGYVTCSFLGPYQDYNADYLEKIRNFRG
;
A
#
# COMPACT_ATOMS: atom_id res chain seq x y z
N MET A 1 2.27 -21.35 -2.92
CA MET A 1 2.73 -20.41 -1.86
C MET A 1 1.63 -20.26 -0.82
N ARG A 2 2.02 -19.89 0.38
CA ARG A 2 1.12 -19.40 1.42
C ARG A 2 1.20 -17.87 1.49
N ILE A 3 0.10 -17.22 1.17
CA ILE A 3 0.04 -15.77 0.97
C ILE A 3 -0.80 -15.11 2.06
N LEU A 4 -0.22 -14.11 2.73
CA LEU A 4 -0.97 -13.19 3.59
C LEU A 4 -1.53 -12.05 2.74
N VAL A 5 -2.84 -11.82 2.80
CA VAL A 5 -3.50 -10.71 2.10
C VAL A 5 -4.06 -9.73 3.12
N THR A 6 -3.79 -8.45 2.94
CA THR A 6 -4.25 -7.34 3.78
C THR A 6 -4.57 -6.11 2.94
N ASN A 7 -5.05 -5.03 3.54
CA ASN A 7 -5.27 -3.72 2.92
C ASN A 7 -5.48 -2.63 3.99
N ASP A 8 -5.81 -1.41 3.57
CA ASP A 8 -6.26 -0.32 4.43
C ASP A 8 -7.70 0.17 4.15
N ASP A 9 -8.31 -0.31 3.08
CA ASP A 9 -9.73 -0.04 2.75
C ASP A 9 -10.73 -0.90 3.55
N GLY A 10 -10.24 -1.87 4.32
CA GLY A 10 -11.04 -2.80 5.12
C GLY A 10 -11.40 -4.10 4.41
N ILE A 11 -11.76 -5.11 5.20
CA ILE A 11 -11.96 -6.50 4.75
C ILE A 11 -13.08 -6.68 3.71
N THR A 12 -14.01 -5.75 3.64
CA THR A 12 -15.16 -5.81 2.71
C THR A 12 -14.91 -5.09 1.39
N SER A 13 -13.74 -4.49 1.19
CA SER A 13 -13.44 -3.73 -0.01
C SER A 13 -13.33 -4.61 -1.26
N VAL A 14 -13.69 -4.06 -2.41
CA VAL A 14 -13.59 -4.78 -3.70
C VAL A 14 -12.13 -5.09 -4.08
N GLY A 15 -11.20 -4.23 -3.65
CA GLY A 15 -9.78 -4.39 -3.94
C GLY A 15 -9.16 -5.62 -3.27
N ILE A 16 -9.42 -5.84 -1.97
CA ILE A 16 -8.90 -7.02 -1.27
C ILE A 16 -9.55 -8.29 -1.80
N LYS A 17 -10.84 -8.22 -2.18
CA LYS A 17 -11.54 -9.34 -2.79
C LYS A 17 -10.89 -9.74 -4.11
N ALA A 18 -10.65 -8.81 -5.02
CA ALA A 18 -10.00 -9.07 -6.29
C ALA A 18 -8.62 -9.72 -6.11
N LEU A 19 -7.83 -9.20 -5.16
CA LEU A 19 -6.48 -9.67 -4.89
C LEU A 19 -6.46 -11.09 -4.28
N ALA A 20 -7.29 -11.34 -3.26
CA ALA A 20 -7.41 -12.65 -2.64
C ALA A 20 -7.94 -13.70 -3.60
N ASP A 21 -9.00 -13.40 -4.34
CA ASP A 21 -9.59 -14.30 -5.32
C ASP A 21 -8.60 -14.65 -6.44
N ALA A 22 -7.78 -13.70 -6.88
CA ALA A 22 -6.74 -13.96 -7.88
C ALA A 22 -5.68 -14.96 -7.35
N ALA A 23 -5.28 -14.82 -6.07
CA ALA A 23 -4.34 -15.74 -5.44
C ALA A 23 -4.95 -17.15 -5.27
N ILE A 24 -6.21 -17.23 -4.82
CA ILE A 24 -6.94 -18.49 -4.66
C ILE A 24 -7.10 -19.21 -6.01
N ARG A 25 -7.54 -18.50 -7.06
CA ARG A 25 -7.70 -19.08 -8.40
C ARG A 25 -6.40 -19.65 -8.98
N ARG A 26 -5.24 -19.17 -8.53
CA ARG A 26 -3.93 -19.68 -8.93
C ARG A 26 -3.43 -20.84 -8.04
N GLY A 27 -4.26 -21.32 -7.12
CA GLY A 27 -3.96 -22.47 -6.27
C GLY A 27 -3.05 -22.15 -5.07
N HIS A 28 -3.01 -20.89 -4.65
CA HIS A 28 -2.28 -20.50 -3.43
C HIS A 28 -3.14 -20.69 -2.19
N GLU A 29 -2.51 -21.05 -1.08
CA GLU A 29 -3.13 -20.99 0.24
C GLU A 29 -3.16 -19.52 0.69
N VAL A 30 -4.35 -19.01 0.99
CA VAL A 30 -4.55 -17.59 1.32
C VAL A 30 -5.06 -17.45 2.75
N LEU A 31 -4.40 -16.59 3.52
CA LEU A 31 -4.91 -16.02 4.76
C LEU A 31 -5.21 -14.55 4.54
N ILE A 32 -6.42 -14.14 4.86
CA ILE A 32 -6.81 -12.72 4.83
C ILE A 32 -6.84 -12.21 6.27
N SER A 33 -6.06 -11.16 6.55
CA SER A 33 -6.08 -10.42 7.81
C SER A 33 -6.15 -8.94 7.48
N ALA A 34 -7.31 -8.31 7.67
CA ALA A 34 -7.55 -6.95 7.22
C ALA A 34 -8.33 -6.13 8.26
N PRO A 35 -8.20 -4.81 8.26
CA PRO A 35 -8.94 -3.93 9.15
C PRO A 35 -10.46 -4.12 9.02
N SER A 36 -11.19 -3.97 10.13
CA SER A 36 -12.67 -3.96 10.12
C SER A 36 -13.23 -2.75 9.37
N ASP A 37 -12.51 -1.63 9.43
CA ASP A 37 -12.92 -0.34 8.90
C ASP A 37 -11.78 0.27 8.07
N GLN A 38 -12.09 1.26 7.25
CA GLN A 38 -11.09 1.98 6.45
C GLN A 38 -10.09 2.72 7.35
N CYS A 39 -8.80 2.57 7.05
CA CYS A 39 -7.66 3.13 7.78
C CYS A 39 -6.78 4.03 6.90
N SER A 40 -7.38 4.90 6.11
CA SER A 40 -6.65 5.80 5.20
C SER A 40 -5.70 6.75 5.94
N ALA A 41 -4.56 7.04 5.35
CA ALA A 41 -3.52 7.96 5.83
C ALA A 41 -2.99 7.64 7.25
N ASN A 42 -3.09 6.40 7.70
CA ASN A 42 -2.59 5.98 9.02
C ASN A 42 -1.10 5.61 9.03
N SER A 43 -0.44 5.65 7.89
CA SER A 43 0.97 5.27 7.80
C SER A 43 1.22 3.88 8.43
N GLN A 44 2.36 3.68 9.11
CA GLN A 44 2.71 2.42 9.78
C GLN A 44 2.35 2.42 11.27
N HIS A 45 1.19 2.98 11.61
CA HIS A 45 0.70 2.99 12.98
C HIS A 45 0.40 1.57 13.48
N ILE A 46 0.80 1.27 14.74
CA ILE A 46 0.50 0.02 15.44
C ILE A 46 -0.24 0.30 16.74
N THR A 47 -1.13 -0.60 17.13
CA THR A 47 -1.92 -0.52 18.36
C THR A 47 -1.15 -1.12 19.54
N LEU A 48 -0.78 -0.30 20.54
CA LEU A 48 0.00 -0.73 21.69
C LEU A 48 -0.79 -0.79 23.01
N THR A 49 -1.86 0.01 23.14
CA THR A 49 -2.50 0.27 24.44
C THR A 49 -3.87 -0.36 24.60
N THR A 50 -4.41 -0.94 23.52
CA THR A 50 -5.73 -1.59 23.54
C THR A 50 -5.62 -2.97 22.86
N PRO A 51 -6.51 -3.95 23.23
CA PRO A 51 -6.52 -5.24 22.58
C PRO A 51 -7.01 -5.13 21.14
N LEU A 52 -6.45 -5.96 20.25
CA LEU A 52 -6.96 -6.16 18.90
C LEU A 52 -8.15 -7.15 18.97
N ILE A 53 -9.31 -6.71 18.54
CA ILE A 53 -10.51 -7.53 18.47
C ILE A 53 -10.57 -8.17 17.09
N VAL A 54 -10.73 -9.50 17.04
CA VAL A 54 -10.68 -10.28 15.80
C VAL A 54 -11.99 -11.04 15.61
N HIS A 55 -12.51 -11.00 14.40
CA HIS A 55 -13.67 -11.77 13.99
C HIS A 55 -13.35 -12.56 12.72
N GLU A 56 -13.51 -13.89 12.76
CA GLU A 56 -13.44 -14.70 11.54
C GLU A 56 -14.65 -14.39 10.66
N LYS A 57 -14.39 -14.26 9.35
CA LYS A 57 -15.39 -13.93 8.34
C LYS A 57 -15.50 -15.05 7.31
N PRO A 58 -16.69 -15.35 6.80
CA PRO A 58 -16.81 -16.30 5.71
C PRO A 58 -16.10 -15.77 4.46
N TRP A 59 -15.28 -16.63 3.85
CA TRP A 59 -14.61 -16.37 2.59
C TRP A 59 -14.43 -17.68 1.83
N GLU A 60 -14.80 -17.71 0.57
CA GLU A 60 -14.66 -18.89 -0.26
C GLU A 60 -13.19 -19.16 -0.58
N GLY A 61 -12.70 -20.34 -0.24
CA GLY A 61 -11.33 -20.77 -0.56
C GLY A 61 -10.22 -20.19 0.32
N ALA A 62 -10.54 -19.42 1.37
CA ALA A 62 -9.56 -18.88 2.30
C ALA A 62 -10.10 -18.76 3.72
N ARG A 63 -9.19 -18.64 4.71
CA ARG A 63 -9.55 -18.13 6.03
C ARG A 63 -9.41 -16.61 6.03
N ALA A 64 -10.39 -15.92 6.60
CA ALA A 64 -10.43 -14.46 6.61
C ALA A 64 -10.76 -13.93 8.01
N PHE A 65 -10.01 -12.89 8.43
CA PHE A 65 -10.14 -12.29 9.74
C PHE A 65 -10.26 -10.77 9.62
N SER A 66 -11.35 -10.26 10.17
CA SER A 66 -11.56 -8.82 10.37
C SER A 66 -10.92 -8.42 11.69
N VAL A 67 -10.03 -7.45 11.67
CA VAL A 67 -9.26 -7.00 12.84
C VAL A 67 -9.64 -5.54 13.14
N LYS A 68 -10.05 -5.26 14.38
CA LYS A 68 -10.19 -3.87 14.84
C LYS A 68 -8.80 -3.33 15.18
N GLY A 69 -8.09 -2.91 14.17
CA GLY A 69 -6.71 -2.44 14.21
C GLY A 69 -6.29 -1.84 12.88
N THR A 70 -5.03 -1.50 12.76
CA THR A 70 -4.43 -0.92 11.54
C THR A 70 -3.99 -1.99 10.55
N PRO A 71 -3.64 -1.63 9.29
CA PRO A 71 -3.04 -2.56 8.34
C PRO A 71 -1.75 -3.22 8.86
N ALA A 72 -0.90 -2.47 9.56
CA ALA A 72 0.30 -3.00 10.19
C ALA A 72 -0.03 -4.02 11.30
N ASP A 73 -1.04 -3.75 12.13
CA ASP A 73 -1.53 -4.71 13.12
C ASP A 73 -2.01 -6.00 12.48
N CYS A 74 -2.73 -5.92 11.36
CA CYS A 74 -3.23 -7.07 10.62
C CYS A 74 -2.10 -7.97 10.11
N VAL A 75 -1.02 -7.38 9.59
CA VAL A 75 0.17 -8.11 9.16
C VAL A 75 0.87 -8.78 10.35
N ARG A 76 1.11 -8.04 11.43
CA ARG A 76 1.77 -8.57 12.64
C ARG A 76 0.99 -9.71 13.28
N LEU A 77 -0.33 -9.61 13.26
CA LEU A 77 -1.22 -10.59 13.85
C LEU A 77 -1.39 -11.85 12.98
N GLY A 78 -1.27 -11.70 11.65
CA GLY A 78 -1.48 -12.79 10.68
C GLY A 78 -0.84 -14.13 11.06
N PRO A 79 0.45 -14.18 11.46
CA PRO A 79 1.11 -15.41 11.90
C PRO A 79 0.50 -16.08 13.15
N PHE A 80 -0.31 -15.37 13.91
CA PHE A 80 -0.94 -15.88 15.14
C PHE A 80 -2.39 -16.31 14.95
N LEU A 81 -2.95 -16.09 13.77
CA LEU A 81 -4.34 -16.44 13.43
C LEU A 81 -4.49 -17.89 12.92
N THR A 82 -3.38 -18.59 12.74
CA THR A 82 -3.34 -19.98 12.28
C THR A 82 -2.20 -20.73 12.97
N ASP A 83 -2.23 -22.07 12.91
CA ASP A 83 -1.17 -22.91 13.50
C ASP A 83 0.16 -22.77 12.74
N GLU A 84 0.09 -22.60 11.44
CA GLU A 84 1.26 -22.32 10.60
C GLU A 84 1.55 -20.82 10.55
N ARG A 85 2.69 -20.45 11.14
CA ARG A 85 3.08 -19.05 11.33
C ARG A 85 3.88 -18.44 10.17
N LYS A 86 4.21 -19.22 9.14
CA LYS A 86 5.06 -18.76 8.03
C LYS A 86 4.21 -18.39 6.81
N PHE A 87 4.59 -17.33 6.15
CA PHE A 87 4.08 -16.91 4.85
C PHE A 87 5.23 -16.78 3.86
N ASP A 88 4.99 -17.17 2.62
CA ASP A 88 5.95 -17.04 1.53
C ASP A 88 5.92 -15.64 0.93
N PHE A 89 4.75 -14.97 1.00
CA PHE A 89 4.55 -13.62 0.46
C PHE A 89 3.42 -12.89 1.18
N CYS A 90 3.50 -11.54 1.20
CA CYS A 90 2.41 -10.68 1.65
C CYS A 90 1.97 -9.75 0.51
N LEU A 91 0.66 -9.74 0.24
CA LEU A 91 0.03 -8.83 -0.70
C LEU A 91 -0.85 -7.84 0.07
N SER A 92 -0.55 -6.55 -0.06
CA SER A 92 -1.34 -5.47 0.56
C SER A 92 -2.06 -4.67 -0.52
N GLY A 93 -3.38 -4.64 -0.51
CA GLY A 93 -4.21 -3.90 -1.49
C GLY A 93 -5.46 -4.69 -1.90
N ILE A 94 -6.06 -4.39 -3.05
CA ILE A 94 -5.72 -3.30 -3.98
C ILE A 94 -6.33 -2.01 -3.44
N ASN A 95 -5.51 -0.99 -3.23
CA ASN A 95 -5.97 0.33 -2.80
C ASN A 95 -6.64 1.08 -3.96
N ASN A 96 -7.81 1.68 -3.69
CA ASN A 96 -8.55 2.47 -4.69
C ASN A 96 -8.09 3.93 -4.75
N SER A 97 -6.82 4.13 -4.68
CA SER A 97 -6.07 5.34 -5.03
C SER A 97 -4.61 4.94 -5.18
N GLU A 98 -3.88 5.60 -6.06
CA GLU A 98 -2.46 5.35 -6.23
C GLU A 98 -1.67 5.70 -4.97
N ASN A 99 -0.63 4.92 -4.71
CA ASN A 99 0.38 5.17 -3.70
C ASN A 99 1.73 5.39 -4.39
N ALA A 100 1.87 6.54 -5.03
CA ALA A 100 3.05 6.94 -5.80
C ALA A 100 3.73 8.16 -5.14
N GLY A 101 4.99 8.38 -5.43
CA GLY A 101 5.78 9.46 -4.85
C GLY A 101 5.65 9.55 -3.32
N PRO A 102 5.52 10.75 -2.75
CA PRO A 102 5.42 10.96 -1.30
C PRO A 102 4.18 10.34 -0.64
N ALA A 103 3.12 10.00 -1.41
CA ALA A 103 1.92 9.35 -0.87
C ALA A 103 2.24 8.01 -0.18
N VAL A 104 3.30 7.32 -0.61
CA VAL A 104 3.80 6.08 -0.01
C VAL A 104 4.04 6.21 1.50
N TYR A 105 4.49 7.37 1.97
CA TYR A 105 4.82 7.57 3.39
C TYR A 105 3.57 7.66 4.29
N TYR A 106 2.44 8.08 3.74
CA TYR A 106 1.15 8.17 4.44
C TYR A 106 0.29 6.92 4.27
N SER A 107 0.58 6.11 3.28
CA SER A 107 -0.23 4.95 2.88
C SER A 107 -0.23 3.82 3.91
N GLY A 108 -1.43 3.37 4.30
CA GLY A 108 -1.62 2.14 5.08
C GLY A 108 -1.29 0.90 4.26
N THR A 109 -1.63 0.89 2.96
CA THR A 109 -1.31 -0.20 2.02
C THR A 109 0.20 -0.41 1.88
N ALA A 110 0.97 0.66 1.60
CA ALA A 110 2.43 0.58 1.50
C ALA A 110 3.08 0.22 2.85
N SER A 111 2.52 0.74 3.93
CA SER A 111 3.03 0.48 5.28
C SER A 111 2.81 -0.97 5.72
N ALA A 112 1.70 -1.60 5.35
CA ALA A 112 1.48 -3.03 5.61
C ALA A 112 2.48 -3.91 4.85
N ALA A 113 2.77 -3.59 3.59
CA ALA A 113 3.81 -4.31 2.84
C ALA A 113 5.19 -4.12 3.48
N ARG A 114 5.52 -2.90 3.93
CA ARG A 114 6.76 -2.63 4.67
C ARG A 114 6.81 -3.39 5.99
N GLU A 115 5.70 -3.48 6.74
CA GLU A 115 5.63 -4.25 7.98
C GLU A 115 5.94 -5.73 7.75
N ALA A 116 5.38 -6.33 6.70
CA ALA A 116 5.67 -7.70 6.30
C ALA A 116 7.16 -7.87 5.93
N ALA A 117 7.73 -6.94 5.17
CA ALA A 117 9.14 -6.95 4.81
C ALA A 117 10.07 -6.81 6.03
N MET A 118 9.66 -6.05 7.05
CA MET A 118 10.37 -5.98 8.34
C MET A 118 10.35 -7.32 9.09
N ALA A 119 9.28 -8.09 8.93
CA ALA A 119 9.12 -9.43 9.47
C ALA A 119 9.73 -10.54 8.57
N TYR A 120 10.55 -10.17 7.59
CA TYR A 120 11.18 -11.08 6.62
C TYR A 120 10.21 -11.85 5.72
N ILE A 121 9.02 -11.32 5.50
CA ILE A 121 8.06 -11.83 4.53
C ILE A 121 8.20 -10.96 3.27
N PRO A 122 8.62 -11.49 2.11
CA PRO A 122 8.59 -10.75 0.85
C PRO A 122 7.21 -10.14 0.63
N ALA A 123 7.14 -8.88 0.20
CA ALA A 123 5.88 -8.17 0.22
C ALA A 123 5.71 -7.21 -0.95
N MET A 124 4.44 -6.97 -1.31
CA MET A 124 4.04 -6.02 -2.34
C MET A 124 2.83 -5.22 -1.89
N ALA A 125 2.93 -3.90 -2.02
CA ALA A 125 1.80 -2.97 -2.01
C ALA A 125 1.24 -2.87 -3.42
N VAL A 126 -0.08 -2.96 -3.55
CA VAL A 126 -0.78 -2.93 -4.84
C VAL A 126 -1.85 -1.85 -4.80
N SER A 127 -1.79 -0.91 -5.73
CA SER A 127 -2.69 0.24 -5.79
C SER A 127 -3.12 0.53 -7.24
N ILE A 128 -4.26 1.15 -7.40
CA ILE A 128 -4.76 1.56 -8.71
C ILE A 128 -5.29 3.00 -8.61
N MET A 129 -5.10 3.81 -9.64
CA MET A 129 -5.64 5.16 -9.68
C MET A 129 -7.15 5.15 -9.44
N LYS A 130 -7.64 6.13 -8.70
CA LYS A 130 -9.05 6.25 -8.29
C LYS A 130 -10.00 6.19 -9.49
N GLY A 131 -11.10 5.44 -9.33
CA GLY A 131 -12.13 5.31 -10.35
C GLY A 131 -11.94 4.16 -11.34
N ALA A 132 -11.02 3.24 -11.05
CA ALA A 132 -10.82 2.04 -11.86
C ALA A 132 -12.04 1.11 -11.84
N GLY A 133 -12.34 0.53 -13.00
CA GLY A 133 -13.39 -0.48 -13.14
C GLY A 133 -12.94 -1.88 -12.67
N GLU A 134 -13.90 -2.79 -12.51
CA GLU A 134 -13.69 -4.16 -12.03
C GLU A 134 -12.65 -4.91 -12.88
N ARG A 135 -12.72 -4.81 -14.21
CA ARG A 135 -11.78 -5.45 -15.12
C ARG A 135 -10.33 -5.00 -14.88
N ALA A 136 -10.12 -3.74 -14.55
CA ALA A 136 -8.79 -3.21 -14.24
C ALA A 136 -8.28 -3.77 -12.90
N LEU A 137 -9.15 -3.85 -11.89
CA LEU A 137 -8.83 -4.47 -10.60
C LEU A 137 -8.44 -5.94 -10.75
N GLU A 138 -9.23 -6.72 -11.49
CA GLU A 138 -8.95 -8.14 -11.73
C GLU A 138 -7.64 -8.36 -12.51
N THR A 139 -7.39 -7.52 -13.51
CA THR A 139 -6.15 -7.59 -14.32
C THR A 139 -4.94 -7.27 -13.47
N LEU A 140 -5.02 -6.22 -12.64
CA LEU A 140 -3.93 -5.84 -11.73
C LEU A 140 -3.71 -6.91 -10.66
N ALA A 141 -4.79 -7.48 -10.08
CA ALA A 141 -4.70 -8.58 -9.13
C ALA A 141 -3.95 -9.79 -9.71
N GLY A 142 -4.32 -10.20 -10.92
CA GLY A 142 -3.64 -11.29 -11.63
C GLY A 142 -2.17 -10.96 -11.95
N MET A 143 -1.86 -9.71 -12.28
CA MET A 143 -0.47 -9.26 -12.48
C MET A 143 0.33 -9.30 -11.17
N ALA A 144 -0.23 -8.82 -10.06
CA ALA A 144 0.40 -8.81 -8.76
C ALA A 144 0.73 -10.23 -8.28
N VAL A 145 -0.20 -11.18 -8.42
CA VAL A 145 0.04 -12.58 -8.04
C VAL A 145 1.14 -13.22 -8.90
N ARG A 146 1.12 -13.02 -10.23
CA ARG A 146 2.20 -13.53 -11.10
C ARG A 146 3.55 -12.90 -10.77
N LEU A 147 3.57 -11.64 -10.36
CA LEU A 147 4.81 -10.99 -9.95
C LEU A 147 5.29 -11.55 -8.61
N ALA A 148 4.40 -11.77 -7.64
CA ALA A 148 4.72 -12.42 -6.37
C ALA A 148 5.32 -13.82 -6.57
N GLU A 149 4.79 -14.61 -7.50
CA GLU A 149 5.33 -15.94 -7.84
C GLU A 149 6.78 -15.90 -8.33
N ARG A 150 7.20 -14.82 -9.00
CA ARG A 150 8.59 -14.63 -9.45
C ARG A 150 9.56 -14.38 -8.30
N PHE A 151 9.06 -13.87 -7.18
CA PHE A 151 9.85 -13.64 -5.98
C PHE A 151 9.68 -14.74 -4.93
N SER A 152 8.96 -15.83 -5.28
CA SER A 152 8.83 -16.98 -4.39
C SER A 152 10.17 -17.65 -4.17
N GLY A 153 10.58 -17.74 -2.89
CA GLY A 153 11.90 -18.29 -2.52
C GLY A 153 13.06 -17.29 -2.61
N GLU A 154 12.82 -16.07 -3.11
CA GLU A 154 13.84 -15.02 -3.12
C GLU A 154 13.94 -14.35 -1.75
N THR A 155 15.14 -13.94 -1.39
CA THR A 155 15.39 -13.13 -0.20
C THR A 155 15.56 -11.68 -0.61
N LEU A 156 14.51 -10.88 -0.44
CA LEU A 156 14.64 -9.43 -0.62
C LEU A 156 15.47 -8.82 0.52
N PRO A 157 16.20 -7.73 0.26
CA PRO A 157 16.86 -7.00 1.33
C PRO A 157 15.86 -6.63 2.44
N ARG A 158 16.30 -6.64 3.68
CA ARG A 158 15.43 -6.36 4.84
C ARG A 158 14.69 -5.03 4.66
N CYS A 159 13.41 -5.00 5.03
CA CYS A 159 12.52 -3.85 4.90
C CYS A 159 12.28 -3.38 3.45
N THR A 160 12.69 -4.16 2.45
CA THR A 160 12.42 -3.86 1.04
C THR A 160 11.14 -4.53 0.61
N PHE A 161 10.25 -3.75 0.01
CA PHE A 161 8.99 -4.23 -0.56
C PHE A 161 8.78 -3.67 -1.96
N ILE A 162 7.90 -4.30 -2.71
CA ILE A 162 7.52 -3.89 -4.07
C ILE A 162 6.31 -2.96 -3.96
N ASN A 163 6.33 -1.84 -4.65
CA ASN A 163 5.20 -0.92 -4.78
C ASN A 163 4.70 -0.93 -6.22
N LEU A 164 3.52 -1.49 -6.44
CA LEU A 164 2.90 -1.67 -7.75
C LEU A 164 1.69 -0.76 -7.89
N ASN A 165 1.67 0.11 -8.90
CA ASN A 165 0.56 1.00 -9.19
C ASN A 165 0.08 0.83 -10.64
N ALA A 166 -1.23 0.93 -10.89
CA ALA A 166 -1.80 0.88 -12.23
C ALA A 166 -2.69 2.09 -12.53
N PRO A 167 -2.81 2.49 -13.80
CA PRO A 167 -3.78 3.50 -14.22
C PRO A 167 -5.21 3.00 -14.05
N ASN A 168 -6.17 3.92 -13.92
CA ASN A 168 -7.60 3.60 -13.80
C ASN A 168 -8.31 3.33 -15.15
N THR A 169 -7.58 3.36 -16.24
CA THR A 169 -8.13 3.08 -17.58
C THR A 169 -8.35 1.59 -17.81
N ASP A 170 -9.06 1.24 -18.88
CA ASP A 170 -9.18 -0.16 -19.30
C ASP A 170 -7.78 -0.78 -19.52
N PRO A 171 -7.54 -2.03 -19.08
CA PRO A 171 -6.24 -2.69 -19.23
C PRO A 171 -5.70 -2.75 -20.67
N GLU A 172 -6.56 -2.75 -21.68
CA GLU A 172 -6.15 -2.69 -23.09
C GLU A 172 -5.49 -1.36 -23.47
N ALA A 173 -5.78 -0.29 -22.71
CA ALA A 173 -5.15 1.02 -22.89
C ALA A 173 -3.83 1.18 -22.10
N TRP A 174 -3.47 0.20 -21.27
CA TRP A 174 -2.20 0.27 -20.52
C TRP A 174 -1.02 0.13 -21.48
N LYS A 175 -0.08 1.05 -21.40
CA LYS A 175 1.08 1.10 -22.29
C LYS A 175 2.21 0.14 -21.91
N GLY A 176 1.97 -0.74 -20.94
CA GLY A 176 2.92 -1.74 -20.46
C GLY A 176 3.40 -1.47 -19.03
N PHE A 177 4.44 -2.20 -18.63
CA PHE A 177 5.00 -2.24 -17.28
C PHE A 177 6.35 -1.52 -17.23
N LYS A 178 6.59 -0.68 -16.22
CA LYS A 178 7.85 0.05 -16.03
C LYS A 178 8.34 -0.07 -14.59
N VAL A 179 9.63 -0.36 -14.44
CA VAL A 179 10.34 -0.18 -13.16
C VAL A 179 10.87 1.24 -13.13
N CYS A 180 10.62 1.96 -12.03
CA CYS A 180 10.91 3.38 -11.93
C CYS A 180 11.19 3.82 -10.49
N PRO A 181 11.87 4.95 -10.28
CA PRO A 181 11.98 5.59 -8.97
C PRO A 181 10.65 6.23 -8.56
N LEU A 182 10.51 6.53 -7.26
CA LEU A 182 9.44 7.40 -6.78
C LEU A 182 9.66 8.84 -7.26
N SER A 183 8.56 9.54 -7.52
CA SER A 183 8.56 10.99 -7.71
C SER A 183 8.86 11.71 -6.39
N GLY A 184 9.58 12.83 -6.47
CA GLY A 184 9.72 13.78 -5.37
C GLY A 184 8.63 14.84 -5.33
N ALA A 185 7.74 14.89 -6.34
CA ALA A 185 6.64 15.86 -6.43
C ALA A 185 5.75 15.80 -5.19
N TYR A 186 5.56 16.94 -4.53
CA TYR A 186 4.85 17.03 -3.26
C TYR A 186 3.42 17.56 -3.44
N PHE A 187 2.60 17.36 -2.40
CA PHE A 187 1.24 17.87 -2.37
C PHE A 187 1.24 19.40 -2.20
N LYS A 188 0.38 20.08 -2.96
CA LYS A 188 0.08 21.51 -2.78
C LYS A 188 -1.07 21.64 -1.78
N ASP A 189 -0.74 21.47 -0.50
CA ASP A 189 -1.72 21.54 0.58
C ASP A 189 -2.36 22.92 0.67
N ASN A 190 -3.67 22.94 0.87
CA ASN A 190 -4.43 24.12 1.23
C ASN A 190 -5.33 23.83 2.44
N TYR A 191 -5.42 24.78 3.37
CA TYR A 191 -6.24 24.65 4.57
C TYR A 191 -7.31 25.74 4.60
N VAL A 192 -8.58 25.32 4.51
CA VAL A 192 -9.74 26.23 4.63
C VAL A 192 -10.08 26.43 6.10
N ARG A 193 -9.93 27.67 6.57
CA ARG A 193 -10.29 28.06 7.94
C ARG A 193 -11.79 28.32 8.05
N ARG A 194 -12.45 27.69 9.04
CA ARG A 194 -13.88 27.89 9.35
C ARG A 194 -14.08 28.04 10.85
N LYS A 195 -15.32 28.43 11.24
CA LYS A 195 -15.77 28.44 12.65
C LYS A 195 -17.03 27.61 12.78
N ASN A 196 -17.14 26.84 13.89
CA ASN A 196 -18.37 26.18 14.24
C ASN A 196 -19.37 27.17 14.89
N PRO A 197 -20.66 26.78 15.13
CA PRO A 197 -21.67 27.64 15.77
C PRO A 197 -21.28 28.17 17.15
N TYR A 198 -20.32 27.55 17.83
CA TYR A 198 -19.82 27.96 19.16
C TYR A 198 -18.57 28.85 19.09
N GLY A 199 -18.19 29.29 17.89
CA GLY A 199 -17.04 30.16 17.67
C GLY A 199 -15.65 29.47 17.64
N THR A 200 -15.58 28.14 17.80
CA THR A 200 -14.34 27.39 17.72
C THR A 200 -13.82 27.38 16.28
N THR A 201 -12.58 27.77 16.10
CA THR A 201 -11.91 27.74 14.79
C THR A 201 -11.47 26.31 14.48
N TYR A 202 -11.69 25.86 13.23
CA TYR A 202 -11.17 24.60 12.71
C TYR A 202 -10.70 24.78 11.27
N TYR A 203 -9.91 23.83 10.80
CA TYR A 203 -9.33 23.83 9.45
C TYR A 203 -9.66 22.52 8.76
N TRP A 204 -10.05 22.61 7.51
CA TRP A 204 -10.13 21.47 6.59
C TRP A 204 -8.91 21.49 5.69
N LEU A 205 -8.24 20.32 5.54
CA LEU A 205 -7.34 20.09 4.42
C LEU A 205 -8.20 19.98 3.18
N ASP A 206 -8.05 20.91 2.27
CA ASP A 206 -8.86 21.01 1.07
C ASP A 206 -7.95 21.24 -0.14
N GLY A 207 -8.32 20.65 -1.29
CA GLY A 207 -7.95 21.21 -2.57
C GLY A 207 -8.83 22.45 -2.85
N GLU A 208 -8.67 23.11 -3.94
CA GLU A 208 -9.65 24.09 -4.42
C GLU A 208 -11.02 23.40 -4.52
N GLU A 209 -12.09 24.02 -3.97
CA GLU A 209 -13.43 23.49 -3.73
C GLU A 209 -13.82 22.24 -4.56
N GLY A 210 -13.74 21.05 -3.93
CA GLY A 210 -14.12 19.77 -4.53
C GLY A 210 -13.13 19.16 -5.51
N SER A 211 -11.92 19.73 -5.68
CA SER A 211 -10.85 19.14 -6.46
C SER A 211 -9.95 18.26 -5.58
N ALA A 212 -9.28 17.28 -6.19
CA ALA A 212 -8.19 16.57 -5.54
C ALA A 212 -7.08 17.56 -5.16
N ILE A 213 -6.35 17.30 -4.06
CA ILE A 213 -5.18 18.09 -3.69
C ILE A 213 -4.22 18.08 -4.89
N ALA A 214 -3.91 19.27 -5.41
CA ALA A 214 -3.00 19.40 -6.53
C ALA A 214 -1.59 18.93 -6.12
N MET A 215 -0.85 18.40 -7.08
CA MET A 215 0.55 18.01 -6.87
C MET A 215 1.47 18.92 -7.70
N GLU A 216 2.75 18.95 -7.32
CA GLU A 216 3.80 19.48 -8.16
C GLU A 216 3.95 18.64 -9.43
N GLU A 217 4.61 19.20 -10.46
CA GLU A 217 4.93 18.45 -11.68
C GLU A 217 5.90 17.31 -11.34
N PRO A 218 5.59 16.06 -11.70
CA PRO A 218 6.46 14.93 -11.42
C PRO A 218 7.69 14.93 -12.33
N GLU A 219 8.81 14.44 -11.84
CA GLU A 219 10.03 14.29 -12.62
C GLU A 219 9.83 13.26 -13.74
N PRO A 220 10.31 13.54 -14.96
CA PRO A 220 10.21 12.62 -16.09
C PRO A 220 10.79 11.24 -15.77
N GLY A 221 10.02 10.19 -16.02
CA GLY A 221 10.41 8.80 -15.75
C GLY A 221 10.17 8.32 -14.32
N SER A 222 9.66 9.17 -13.43
CA SER A 222 9.19 8.78 -12.10
C SER A 222 7.88 7.99 -12.16
N ASP A 223 7.48 7.42 -11.03
CA ASP A 223 6.25 6.64 -10.93
C ASP A 223 4.99 7.46 -11.27
N TYR A 224 4.87 8.69 -10.76
CA TYR A 224 3.75 9.58 -11.09
C TYR A 224 3.74 9.98 -12.57
N ASP A 225 4.89 10.34 -13.17
CA ASP A 225 4.97 10.68 -14.60
C ASP A 225 4.50 9.50 -15.46
N LEU A 226 5.05 8.32 -15.19
CA LEU A 226 4.74 7.12 -15.97
C LEU A 226 3.29 6.65 -15.77
N LEU A 227 2.77 6.72 -14.54
CA LEU A 227 1.39 6.38 -14.21
C LEU A 227 0.41 7.30 -14.97
N ASN A 228 0.63 8.61 -14.94
CA ASN A 228 -0.16 9.59 -15.69
C ASN A 228 -0.10 9.38 -17.21
N ARG A 229 1.00 8.81 -17.69
CA ARG A 229 1.16 8.44 -19.12
C ARG A 229 0.54 7.09 -19.47
N GLY A 230 -0.05 6.38 -18.50
CA GLY A 230 -0.78 5.14 -18.73
C GLY A 230 0.06 3.86 -18.60
N TYR A 231 1.21 3.89 -17.93
CA TYR A 231 2.00 2.70 -17.62
C TYR A 231 1.65 2.14 -16.24
N VAL A 232 1.70 0.82 -16.10
CA VAL A 232 1.78 0.17 -14.78
C VAL A 232 3.18 0.37 -14.25
N THR A 233 3.30 0.90 -13.05
CA THR A 233 4.58 1.26 -12.42
C THR A 233 4.94 0.33 -11.27
N CYS A 234 6.23 0.04 -11.13
CA CYS A 234 6.77 -0.82 -10.09
C CYS A 234 8.04 -0.17 -9.53
N SER A 235 8.06 0.03 -8.22
CA SER A 235 9.22 0.55 -7.51
C SER A 235 9.63 -0.41 -6.39
N PHE A 236 10.95 -0.54 -6.15
CA PHE A 236 11.48 -1.26 -5.00
C PHE A 236 11.80 -0.26 -3.91
N LEU A 237 11.13 -0.36 -2.78
CA LEU A 237 11.24 0.59 -1.68
C LEU A 237 11.88 -0.09 -0.48
N GLY A 238 13.00 0.45 -0.02
CA GLY A 238 13.77 -0.07 1.10
C GLY A 238 14.08 1.01 2.14
N PRO A 239 14.75 0.64 3.25
CA PRO A 239 15.13 1.55 4.31
C PRO A 239 16.38 2.37 3.97
N TYR A 240 17.12 1.93 2.95
CA TYR A 240 18.35 2.59 2.55
C TYR A 240 17.98 3.78 1.65
N GLN A 241 18.05 4.97 2.23
CA GLN A 241 18.15 6.19 1.46
C GLN A 241 19.60 6.36 1.04
N ASP A 242 19.85 6.78 -0.20
CA ASP A 242 21.17 7.20 -0.60
C ASP A 242 21.54 8.42 0.24
N TYR A 243 22.45 8.21 1.18
CA TYR A 243 23.00 9.31 1.96
C TYR A 243 23.84 10.17 1.03
N ASN A 244 23.42 11.42 0.84
CA ASN A 244 24.24 12.38 0.16
C ASN A 244 25.55 12.56 0.96
N ALA A 245 26.68 12.18 0.36
CA ALA A 245 28.00 12.23 1.00
C ALA A 245 28.34 13.64 1.54
N ASP A 246 27.86 14.68 0.84
CA ASP A 246 28.09 16.09 1.24
C ASP A 246 27.40 16.44 2.58
N TYR A 247 26.22 15.86 2.83
CA TYR A 247 25.54 16.05 4.13
C TYR A 247 26.21 15.27 5.25
N LEU A 248 26.70 14.06 4.98
CA LEU A 248 27.46 13.29 5.96
C LEU A 248 28.75 14.02 6.35
N GLU A 249 29.43 14.66 5.40
CA GLU A 249 30.64 15.42 5.69
C GLU A 249 30.36 16.65 6.58
N LYS A 250 29.25 17.35 6.35
CA LYS A 250 28.84 18.52 7.18
C LYS A 250 28.63 18.14 8.65
N ILE A 251 28.19 16.92 8.97
CA ILE A 251 27.93 16.50 10.34
C ILE A 251 29.04 15.66 10.95
N ARG A 252 29.97 15.11 10.14
CA ARG A 252 31.08 14.26 10.61
C ARG A 252 31.96 14.90 11.68
N ASN A 253 32.15 16.22 11.62
CA ASN A 253 32.97 17.01 12.53
C ASN A 253 32.14 17.81 13.54
N PHE A 254 30.82 17.52 13.63
CA PHE A 254 29.98 18.18 14.63
C PHE A 254 30.44 17.77 16.03
N ARG A 255 30.88 18.74 16.82
CA ARG A 255 31.17 18.60 18.25
C ARG A 255 30.04 19.33 18.98
N GLY A 256 29.19 18.57 19.68
CA GLY A 256 28.12 19.10 20.54
C GLY A 256 28.64 19.85 21.74
#